data_681be88f18e122d0b2e01adb0ab8d4f0
#
_entry.id   681be88f18e122d0b2e01adb0ab8d4f0
#
_cell.length_a   1.000
_cell.length_b   1.000
_cell.length_c   1.000
_cell.angle_alpha   90.00
_cell.angle_beta   90.00
_cell.angle_gamma   90.00
#
_symmetry.space_group_name_H-M   'P 1'
#
loop_
_entity.id
_entity.type
_entity.pdbx_description
1 polymer ?
#
loop_
_entity_poly.entity_id
_entity_poly.type
_entity_poly.pdbx_seq_one_letter_code
_entity_poly.pdbx_strand_id
1 'polypeptide(L)'
;MHAFKAINGKTVPDLYLNISHFLDHFIMLVFAKAAYDAGRHFGLGYEDIIVFGVAGFVLFGAMAPVAAHLADRYSRSLMMVIFHFGIGIAAVLAGMTQTVWQLGAAIGLIGVFAAIYHPVGIAMLIKSNRAIGFRLGINGVFGNMGVAAAPLVIGVLLTVGDWRLCFAASGLFCIAYGMVFMLRLVEDSAPAAKKAAKGVTGFAPGWQMALGAMLMSTASGGFIFGAMTFVVPRYFEISLPAISTSVAVTGLLASIVYAAASFTQIGVGWLIDRVPPKYVLFSVGVGQVIFVALAANFTDYALFFAMLVAMCFVFGQIPITDTILS
;
A
#
# COMPACT_ATOMS: atom_id res chain seq x y z
N MET A 1 -32.27 -9.81 5.84
CA MET A 1 -31.93 -9.20 4.55
C MET A 1 -32.62 -7.86 4.26
N HIS A 2 -33.25 -7.20 5.24
CA HIS A 2 -33.97 -5.92 5.09
C HIS A 2 -33.33 -4.72 5.80
N ALA A 3 -32.15 -4.84 6.38
CA ALA A 3 -31.51 -3.75 7.13
C ALA A 3 -30.66 -2.77 6.30
N PHE A 4 -30.48 -3.02 4.99
CA PHE A 4 -29.68 -2.19 4.09
C PHE A 4 -30.54 -1.38 3.10
N LYS A 5 -31.69 -0.86 3.54
CA LYS A 5 -32.47 0.05 2.68
C LYS A 5 -31.80 1.43 2.60
N ALA A 6 -31.64 1.85 1.37
CA ALA A 6 -31.03 3.09 0.89
C ALA A 6 -31.34 4.32 1.76
N ILE A 7 -30.28 4.99 2.22
CA ILE A 7 -30.34 6.37 2.66
C ILE A 7 -29.98 7.24 1.46
N ASN A 8 -31.02 7.69 0.73
CA ASN A 8 -31.00 8.79 -0.24
C ASN A 8 -29.67 9.12 -0.93
N GLY A 9 -29.29 8.42 -1.98
CA GLY A 9 -28.43 8.91 -3.09
C GLY A 9 -27.10 9.60 -2.75
N LYS A 10 -26.63 9.54 -1.48
CA LYS A 10 -25.38 10.17 -1.06
C LYS A 10 -24.23 9.22 -1.26
N THR A 11 -23.17 9.68 -1.90
CA THR A 11 -21.92 8.95 -2.02
C THR A 11 -21.21 8.85 -0.67
N VAL A 12 -20.42 7.78 -0.44
CA VAL A 12 -19.53 7.70 0.72
C VAL A 12 -18.59 8.92 0.68
N PRO A 13 -18.47 9.69 1.79
CA PRO A 13 -17.55 10.82 1.81
C PRO A 13 -16.11 10.38 1.55
N ASP A 14 -15.35 11.17 0.77
CA ASP A 14 -13.97 10.88 0.38
C ASP A 14 -13.06 10.58 1.57
N LEU A 15 -13.28 11.24 2.70
CA LEU A 15 -12.49 11.03 3.92
C LEU A 15 -12.51 9.56 4.36
N TYR A 16 -13.66 8.88 4.25
CA TYR A 16 -13.75 7.48 4.64
C TYR A 16 -12.96 6.58 3.69
N LEU A 17 -12.99 6.86 2.39
CA LEU A 17 -12.19 6.14 1.39
C LEU A 17 -10.70 6.44 1.57
N ASN A 18 -10.35 7.67 1.90
CA ASN A 18 -8.96 8.06 2.16
C ASN A 18 -8.38 7.34 3.39
N ILE A 19 -9.14 7.27 4.49
CA ILE A 19 -8.72 6.49 5.67
C ILE A 19 -8.64 5.00 5.33
N SER A 20 -9.54 4.48 4.49
CA SER A 20 -9.46 3.09 4.01
C SER A 20 -8.16 2.84 3.25
N HIS A 21 -7.71 3.79 2.42
CA HIS A 21 -6.43 3.69 1.70
C HIS A 21 -5.22 3.71 2.65
N PHE A 22 -5.28 4.58 3.66
CA PHE A 22 -4.29 4.58 4.73
C PHE A 22 -4.20 3.20 5.40
N LEU A 23 -5.35 2.61 5.79
CA LEU A 23 -5.39 1.32 6.47
C LEU A 23 -4.91 0.17 5.59
N ASP A 24 -5.21 0.22 4.29
CA ASP A 24 -4.76 -0.76 3.32
C ASP A 24 -3.23 -0.88 3.31
N HIS A 25 -2.54 0.22 3.09
CA HIS A 25 -1.08 0.23 3.08
C HIS A 25 -0.45 0.04 4.47
N PHE A 26 -1.07 0.57 5.51
CA PHE A 26 -0.59 0.40 6.88
C PHE A 26 -0.57 -1.07 7.28
N ILE A 27 -1.68 -1.80 7.07
CA ILE A 27 -1.80 -3.20 7.51
C ILE A 27 -0.85 -4.13 6.75
N MET A 28 -0.65 -3.87 5.47
CA MET A 28 0.29 -4.64 4.62
C MET A 28 1.73 -4.54 5.10
N LEU A 29 2.10 -3.45 5.81
CA LEU A 29 3.46 -3.21 6.28
C LEU A 29 3.67 -3.48 7.78
N VAL A 30 2.65 -3.93 8.51
CA VAL A 30 2.81 -4.34 9.92
C VAL A 30 3.92 -5.39 10.06
N PHE A 31 3.90 -6.42 9.21
CA PHE A 31 4.89 -7.48 9.25
C PHE A 31 6.30 -6.99 8.92
N ALA A 32 6.47 -6.02 8.04
CA ALA A 32 7.78 -5.49 7.67
C ALA A 32 8.61 -5.03 8.87
N LYS A 33 7.95 -4.40 9.85
CA LYS A 33 8.60 -3.93 11.08
C LYS A 33 8.57 -4.99 12.19
N ALA A 34 7.54 -5.82 12.28
CA ALA A 34 7.39 -6.84 13.30
C ALA A 34 8.17 -8.15 13.01
N ALA A 35 8.64 -8.34 11.76
CA ALA A 35 9.23 -9.59 11.30
C ALA A 35 10.43 -10.06 12.13
N TYR A 36 11.31 -9.14 12.54
CA TYR A 36 12.49 -9.51 13.33
C TYR A 36 12.10 -10.09 14.71
N ASP A 37 11.14 -9.46 15.38
CA ASP A 37 10.66 -9.94 16.67
C ASP A 37 9.91 -11.27 16.55
N ALA A 38 9.09 -11.42 15.50
CA ALA A 38 8.44 -12.69 15.17
C ALA A 38 9.46 -13.80 14.86
N GLY A 39 10.53 -13.48 14.10
CA GLY A 39 11.60 -14.43 13.78
C GLY A 39 12.27 -14.96 15.04
N ARG A 40 12.63 -14.08 15.97
CA ARG A 40 13.19 -14.48 17.27
C ARG A 40 12.27 -15.43 18.03
N HIS A 41 10.96 -15.17 17.99
CA HIS A 41 9.98 -16.04 18.66
C HIS A 41 9.95 -17.46 18.06
N PHE A 42 10.06 -17.58 16.74
CA PHE A 42 10.05 -18.88 16.05
C PHE A 42 11.44 -19.53 15.87
N GLY A 43 12.50 -18.87 16.39
CA GLY A 43 13.89 -19.35 16.25
C GLY A 43 14.41 -19.25 14.82
N LEU A 44 13.92 -18.28 14.03
CA LEU A 44 14.30 -18.00 12.65
C LEU A 44 15.11 -16.71 12.52
N GLY A 45 16.05 -16.70 11.57
CA GLY A 45 16.71 -15.46 11.12
C GLY A 45 15.73 -14.52 10.41
N TYR A 46 16.12 -13.25 10.26
CA TYR A 46 15.28 -12.28 9.58
C TYR A 46 15.07 -12.67 8.10
N GLU A 47 16.10 -13.17 7.46
CA GLU A 47 16.10 -13.67 6.08
C GLU A 47 15.13 -14.82 5.84
N ASP A 48 14.94 -15.68 6.84
CA ASP A 48 14.03 -16.82 6.74
C ASP A 48 12.58 -16.42 6.99
N ILE A 49 12.35 -15.53 7.98
CA ILE A 49 10.98 -15.13 8.37
C ILE A 49 10.35 -14.19 7.35
N ILE A 50 11.10 -13.30 6.70
CA ILE A 50 10.54 -12.32 5.76
C ILE A 50 9.89 -12.97 4.52
N VAL A 51 10.32 -14.18 4.16
CA VAL A 51 9.76 -14.93 3.03
C VAL A 51 8.25 -15.15 3.20
N PHE A 52 7.79 -15.31 4.45
CA PHE A 52 6.37 -15.48 4.74
C PHE A 52 5.53 -14.22 4.45
N GLY A 53 6.17 -13.04 4.40
CA GLY A 53 5.53 -11.81 3.97
C GLY A 53 5.19 -11.76 2.49
N VAL A 54 5.90 -12.52 1.66
CA VAL A 54 5.68 -12.57 0.19
C VAL A 54 4.26 -13.02 -0.15
N ALA A 55 3.70 -13.96 0.63
CA ALA A 55 2.34 -14.46 0.42
C ALA A 55 1.30 -13.32 0.44
N GLY A 56 1.46 -12.34 1.35
CA GLY A 56 0.60 -11.16 1.42
C GLY A 56 0.63 -10.33 0.14
N PHE A 57 1.82 -9.99 -0.34
CA PHE A 57 1.99 -9.16 -1.55
C PHE A 57 1.54 -9.88 -2.82
N VAL A 58 1.83 -11.17 -2.96
CA VAL A 58 1.39 -11.97 -4.11
C VAL A 58 -0.13 -12.03 -4.17
N LEU A 59 -0.79 -12.33 -3.04
CA LEU A 59 -2.25 -12.42 -2.99
C LEU A 59 -2.93 -11.05 -3.08
N PHE A 60 -2.30 -9.98 -2.59
CA PHE A 60 -2.75 -8.61 -2.81
C PHE A 60 -2.89 -8.28 -4.31
N GLY A 61 -1.88 -8.61 -5.11
CA GLY A 61 -1.96 -8.40 -6.56
C GLY A 61 -2.90 -9.37 -7.27
N ALA A 62 -2.77 -10.67 -6.97
CA ALA A 62 -3.50 -11.73 -7.67
C ALA A 62 -5.01 -11.70 -7.44
N MET A 63 -5.46 -11.24 -6.27
CA MET A 63 -6.88 -11.19 -5.92
C MET A 63 -7.59 -9.90 -6.34
N ALA A 64 -6.86 -8.87 -6.79
CA ALA A 64 -7.46 -7.60 -7.21
C ALA A 64 -8.47 -7.75 -8.37
N PRO A 65 -8.23 -8.52 -9.45
CA PRO A 65 -9.23 -8.76 -10.50
C PRO A 65 -10.47 -9.49 -9.98
N VAL A 66 -10.30 -10.42 -9.03
CA VAL A 66 -11.42 -11.15 -8.41
C VAL A 66 -12.27 -10.18 -7.57
N ALA A 67 -11.63 -9.33 -6.78
CA ALA A 67 -12.29 -8.30 -5.98
C ALA A 67 -13.07 -7.31 -6.86
N ALA A 68 -12.49 -6.85 -7.97
CA ALA A 68 -13.17 -6.02 -8.96
C ALA A 68 -14.43 -6.69 -9.50
N HIS A 69 -14.31 -7.94 -9.95
CA HIS A 69 -15.44 -8.70 -10.49
C HIS A 69 -16.58 -8.88 -9.46
N LEU A 70 -16.22 -9.21 -8.22
CA LEU A 70 -17.21 -9.38 -7.15
C LEU A 70 -17.92 -8.05 -6.81
N ALA A 71 -17.17 -6.95 -6.78
CA ALA A 71 -17.71 -5.62 -6.52
C ALA A 71 -18.69 -5.17 -7.60
N ASP A 72 -18.38 -5.44 -8.87
CA ASP A 72 -19.26 -5.11 -9.99
C ASP A 72 -20.51 -6.02 -10.03
N ARG A 73 -20.38 -7.26 -9.57
CA ARG A 73 -21.50 -8.22 -9.55
C ARG A 73 -22.45 -8.01 -8.36
N TYR A 74 -21.94 -7.65 -7.20
CA TYR A 74 -22.72 -7.58 -5.96
C TYR A 74 -22.87 -6.12 -5.48
N SER A 75 -21.88 -5.59 -4.80
CA SER A 75 -21.90 -4.22 -4.24
C SER A 75 -20.51 -3.77 -3.87
N ARG A 76 -20.12 -2.57 -4.32
CA ARG A 76 -18.86 -1.93 -3.92
C ARG A 76 -18.83 -1.64 -2.43
N SER A 77 -19.94 -1.14 -1.90
CA SER A 77 -20.07 -0.85 -0.48
C SER A 77 -19.90 -2.10 0.39
N LEU A 78 -20.52 -3.23 0.00
CA LEU A 78 -20.34 -4.50 0.69
C LEU A 78 -18.89 -4.97 0.63
N MET A 79 -18.24 -4.87 -0.53
CA MET A 79 -16.83 -5.24 -0.68
C MET A 79 -15.93 -4.39 0.22
N MET A 80 -16.19 -3.09 0.39
CA MET A 80 -15.43 -2.26 1.33
C MET A 80 -15.65 -2.65 2.80
N VAL A 81 -16.85 -3.11 3.18
CA VAL A 81 -17.08 -3.68 4.51
C VAL A 81 -16.27 -4.97 4.69
N ILE A 82 -16.32 -5.87 3.68
CA ILE A 82 -15.53 -7.11 3.68
C ILE A 82 -14.02 -6.80 3.77
N PHE A 83 -13.56 -5.76 3.09
CA PHE A 83 -12.18 -5.27 3.19
C PHE A 83 -11.79 -4.98 4.64
N HIS A 84 -12.50 -4.08 5.33
CA HIS A 84 -12.11 -3.66 6.68
C HIS A 84 -12.17 -4.79 7.71
N PHE A 85 -13.26 -5.57 7.70
CA PHE A 85 -13.38 -6.71 8.62
C PHE A 85 -12.40 -7.82 8.25
N GLY A 86 -12.19 -8.06 6.95
CA GLY A 86 -11.29 -9.09 6.45
C GLY A 86 -9.83 -8.83 6.84
N ILE A 87 -9.30 -7.63 6.54
CA ILE A 87 -7.92 -7.27 6.95
C ILE A 87 -7.78 -7.25 8.47
N GLY A 88 -8.80 -6.75 9.19
CA GLY A 88 -8.76 -6.67 10.63
C GLY A 88 -8.78 -8.04 11.31
N ILE A 89 -9.69 -8.93 10.91
CA ILE A 89 -9.77 -10.30 11.44
C ILE A 89 -8.50 -11.08 11.08
N ALA A 90 -8.03 -11.00 9.83
CA ALA A 90 -6.81 -11.67 9.40
C ALA A 90 -5.59 -11.21 10.21
N ALA A 91 -5.49 -9.91 10.52
CA ALA A 91 -4.42 -9.39 11.36
C ALA A 91 -4.53 -9.89 12.82
N VAL A 92 -5.72 -9.89 13.41
CA VAL A 92 -5.90 -10.47 14.75
C VAL A 92 -5.52 -11.96 14.75
N LEU A 93 -5.93 -12.72 13.75
CA LEU A 93 -5.53 -14.12 13.59
C LEU A 93 -4.00 -14.26 13.45
N ALA A 94 -3.32 -13.37 12.70
CA ALA A 94 -1.87 -13.36 12.62
C ALA A 94 -1.21 -13.24 13.99
N GLY A 95 -1.71 -12.35 14.86
CA GLY A 95 -1.24 -12.21 16.24
C GLY A 95 -1.50 -13.43 17.14
N MET A 96 -2.40 -14.33 16.76
CA MET A 96 -2.75 -15.54 17.52
C MET A 96 -2.01 -16.79 17.07
N THR A 97 -1.20 -16.71 16.01
CA THR A 97 -0.53 -17.87 15.40
C THR A 97 0.52 -18.50 16.33
N GLN A 98 0.66 -19.82 16.23
CA GLN A 98 1.60 -20.61 17.04
C GLN A 98 2.76 -21.17 16.20
N THR A 99 2.62 -21.15 14.88
CA THR A 99 3.67 -21.59 13.94
C THR A 99 3.89 -20.54 12.85
N VAL A 100 5.08 -20.53 12.28
CA VAL A 100 5.44 -19.62 11.18
C VAL A 100 4.56 -19.82 9.94
N TRP A 101 4.14 -21.07 9.68
CA TRP A 101 3.24 -21.39 8.56
C TRP A 101 1.85 -20.78 8.74
N GLN A 102 1.32 -20.83 9.98
CA GLN A 102 0.07 -20.15 10.32
C GLN A 102 0.21 -18.64 10.14
N LEU A 103 1.34 -18.06 10.56
CA LEU A 103 1.63 -16.63 10.38
C LEU A 103 1.65 -16.27 8.89
N GLY A 104 2.37 -17.04 8.05
CA GLY A 104 2.40 -16.85 6.60
C GLY A 104 1.02 -16.94 5.96
N ALA A 105 0.21 -17.92 6.38
CA ALA A 105 -1.18 -18.07 5.90
C ALA A 105 -2.06 -16.86 6.30
N ALA A 106 -1.93 -16.37 7.53
CA ALA A 106 -2.66 -15.21 8.02
C ALA A 106 -2.23 -13.91 7.29
N ILE A 107 -0.93 -13.74 7.02
CA ILE A 107 -0.42 -12.62 6.21
C ILE A 107 -0.96 -12.74 4.76
N GLY A 108 -0.98 -13.95 4.20
CA GLY A 108 -1.61 -14.19 2.89
C GLY A 108 -3.09 -13.79 2.90
N LEU A 109 -3.82 -14.10 3.96
CA LEU A 109 -5.22 -13.71 4.11
C LEU A 109 -5.40 -12.19 4.24
N ILE A 110 -4.48 -11.48 4.91
CA ILE A 110 -4.44 -10.01 4.88
C ILE A 110 -4.34 -9.53 3.43
N GLY A 111 -3.44 -10.08 2.62
CA GLY A 111 -3.28 -9.73 1.21
C GLY A 111 -4.53 -9.96 0.38
N VAL A 112 -5.25 -11.08 0.61
CA VAL A 112 -6.53 -11.38 -0.08
C VAL A 112 -7.56 -10.27 0.17
N PHE A 113 -7.74 -9.83 1.40
CA PHE A 113 -8.71 -8.80 1.73
C PHE A 113 -8.23 -7.40 1.37
N ALA A 114 -6.94 -7.10 1.52
CA ALA A 114 -6.33 -5.84 1.11
C ALA A 114 -6.49 -5.59 -0.41
N ALA A 115 -6.41 -6.65 -1.23
CA ALA A 115 -6.65 -6.59 -2.68
C ALA A 115 -7.96 -5.90 -3.10
N ILE A 116 -8.91 -5.76 -2.17
CA ILE A 116 -10.22 -5.16 -2.45
C ILE A 116 -10.12 -3.64 -2.61
N TYR A 117 -9.26 -2.97 -1.84
CA TYR A 117 -9.29 -1.52 -1.78
C TYR A 117 -9.04 -0.85 -3.14
N HIS A 118 -7.97 -1.19 -3.83
CA HIS A 118 -7.57 -0.48 -5.05
C HIS A 118 -8.64 -0.51 -6.15
N PRO A 119 -9.18 -1.66 -6.57
CA PRO A 119 -10.20 -1.67 -7.61
C PRO A 119 -11.55 -1.12 -7.16
N VAL A 120 -11.90 -1.27 -5.88
CA VAL A 120 -13.23 -0.93 -5.39
C VAL A 120 -13.29 0.47 -4.80
N GLY A 121 -12.38 0.81 -3.89
CA GLY A 121 -12.33 2.11 -3.22
C GLY A 121 -12.06 3.25 -4.21
N ILE A 122 -11.10 3.06 -5.14
CA ILE A 122 -10.81 4.04 -6.19
C ILE A 122 -12.02 4.21 -7.12
N ALA A 123 -12.69 3.11 -7.53
CA ALA A 123 -13.88 3.20 -8.35
C ALA A 123 -15.03 3.95 -7.65
N MET A 124 -15.17 3.84 -6.33
CA MET A 124 -16.13 4.64 -5.54
C MET A 124 -15.71 6.10 -5.49
N LEU A 125 -14.41 6.38 -5.35
CA LEU A 125 -13.87 7.74 -5.29
C LEU A 125 -14.14 8.51 -6.59
N ILE A 126 -13.91 7.92 -7.77
CA ILE A 126 -14.06 8.58 -9.07
C ILE A 126 -15.51 8.74 -9.54
N LYS A 127 -16.47 8.05 -8.90
CA LYS A 127 -17.88 8.05 -9.31
C LYS A 127 -18.54 9.44 -9.34
N SER A 128 -18.08 10.39 -8.54
CA SER A 128 -18.70 11.73 -8.42
C SER A 128 -18.39 12.68 -9.58
N ASN A 129 -17.52 12.34 -10.52
CA ASN A 129 -17.11 13.11 -11.71
C ASN A 129 -16.64 14.57 -11.44
N ARG A 130 -16.31 14.94 -10.19
CA ARG A 130 -15.84 16.28 -9.82
C ARG A 130 -14.38 16.21 -9.37
N ALA A 131 -13.51 17.04 -9.96
CA ALA A 131 -12.11 17.20 -9.57
C ALA A 131 -11.38 15.85 -9.32
N ILE A 132 -11.53 14.90 -10.23
CA ILE A 132 -11.08 13.49 -10.06
C ILE A 132 -9.59 13.45 -9.75
N GLY A 133 -8.75 14.19 -10.50
CA GLY A 133 -7.30 14.18 -10.29
C GLY A 133 -6.91 14.66 -8.88
N PHE A 134 -7.53 15.75 -8.39
CA PHE A 134 -7.28 16.24 -7.05
C PHE A 134 -7.69 15.25 -5.95
N ARG A 135 -8.84 14.61 -6.11
CA ARG A 135 -9.34 13.60 -5.16
C ARG A 135 -8.45 12.34 -5.13
N LEU A 136 -8.02 11.87 -6.30
CA LEU A 136 -7.07 10.78 -6.40
C LEU A 136 -5.71 11.15 -5.79
N GLY A 137 -5.25 12.39 -6.01
CA GLY A 137 -4.02 12.89 -5.40
C GLY A 137 -4.09 12.89 -3.87
N ILE A 138 -5.17 13.40 -3.27
CA ILE A 138 -5.37 13.34 -1.81
C ILE A 138 -5.43 11.87 -1.34
N ASN A 139 -6.15 11.02 -2.06
CA ASN A 139 -6.27 9.61 -1.72
C ASN A 139 -4.90 8.92 -1.74
N GLY A 140 -4.06 9.20 -2.74
CA GLY A 140 -2.68 8.71 -2.82
C GLY A 140 -1.81 9.16 -1.64
N VAL A 141 -1.94 10.42 -1.21
CA VAL A 141 -1.26 10.92 0.00
C VAL A 141 -1.67 10.12 1.24
N PHE A 142 -2.96 9.83 1.42
CA PHE A 142 -3.42 9.02 2.55
C PHE A 142 -2.85 7.59 2.50
N GLY A 143 -2.83 6.94 1.34
CA GLY A 143 -2.18 5.63 1.17
C GLY A 143 -0.71 5.66 1.58
N ASN A 144 0.04 6.65 1.08
CA ASN A 144 1.45 6.81 1.42
C ASN A 144 1.68 7.17 2.90
N MET A 145 0.76 7.89 3.54
CA MET A 145 0.83 8.11 4.99
C MET A 145 0.59 6.80 5.76
N GLY A 146 -0.19 5.86 5.23
CA GLY A 146 -0.29 4.50 5.77
C GLY A 146 1.06 3.76 5.74
N VAL A 147 1.76 3.84 4.59
CA VAL A 147 3.14 3.32 4.47
C VAL A 147 4.06 3.97 5.49
N ALA A 148 4.02 5.29 5.62
CA ALA A 148 4.88 6.04 6.54
C ALA A 148 4.56 5.76 8.01
N ALA A 149 3.29 5.59 8.37
CA ALA A 149 2.88 5.35 9.75
C ALA A 149 3.28 3.97 10.28
N ALA A 150 3.35 2.95 9.40
CA ALA A 150 3.59 1.58 9.83
C ALA A 150 4.91 1.41 10.62
N PRO A 151 6.09 1.86 10.17
CA PRO A 151 7.33 1.68 10.93
C PRO A 151 7.30 2.39 12.29
N LEU A 152 6.67 3.57 12.39
CA LEU A 152 6.56 4.32 13.64
C LEU A 152 5.63 3.61 14.61
N VAL A 153 4.39 3.35 14.20
CA VAL A 153 3.36 2.78 15.07
C VAL A 153 3.79 1.39 15.57
N ILE A 154 4.29 0.55 14.65
CA ILE A 154 4.73 -0.80 15.02
C ILE A 154 6.02 -0.72 15.86
N GLY A 155 6.94 0.21 15.55
CA GLY A 155 8.12 0.44 16.38
C GLY A 155 7.77 0.83 17.81
N VAL A 156 6.77 1.67 18.01
CA VAL A 156 6.26 2.03 19.35
C VAL A 156 5.59 0.83 20.03
N LEU A 157 4.74 0.09 19.33
CA LEU A 157 4.07 -1.09 19.90
C LEU A 157 5.07 -2.16 20.35
N LEU A 158 6.18 -2.34 19.65
CA LEU A 158 7.26 -3.25 20.02
C LEU A 158 8.04 -2.81 21.27
N THR A 159 7.90 -1.56 21.74
CA THR A 159 8.50 -1.12 23.02
C THR A 159 7.66 -1.52 24.25
N VAL A 160 6.38 -1.80 24.04
CA VAL A 160 5.43 -2.13 25.11
C VAL A 160 4.85 -3.55 25.04
N GLY A 161 5.18 -4.27 23.96
CA GLY A 161 4.74 -5.65 23.72
C GLY A 161 5.61 -6.33 22.66
N ASP A 162 5.07 -7.34 22.03
CA ASP A 162 5.73 -8.14 21.01
C ASP A 162 5.02 -8.01 19.65
N TRP A 163 5.50 -8.77 18.65
CA TRP A 163 4.93 -8.81 17.31
C TRP A 163 3.42 -9.19 17.29
N ARG A 164 2.95 -9.97 18.27
CA ARG A 164 1.53 -10.33 18.38
C ARG A 164 0.66 -9.12 18.70
N LEU A 165 1.12 -8.27 19.63
CA LEU A 165 0.45 -7.01 19.94
C LEU A 165 0.36 -6.12 18.71
N CYS A 166 1.42 -6.06 17.88
CA CYS A 166 1.44 -5.26 16.65
C CYS A 166 0.30 -5.66 15.70
N PHE A 167 0.13 -6.96 15.47
CA PHE A 167 -0.94 -7.47 14.62
C PHE A 167 -2.33 -7.31 15.26
N ALA A 168 -2.47 -7.68 16.54
CA ALA A 168 -3.76 -7.61 17.23
C ALA A 168 -4.29 -6.19 17.34
N ALA A 169 -3.46 -5.23 17.76
CA ALA A 169 -3.86 -3.83 17.89
C ALA A 169 -4.22 -3.22 16.52
N SER A 170 -3.41 -3.47 15.49
CA SER A 170 -3.68 -3.01 14.13
C SER A 170 -4.98 -3.62 13.58
N GLY A 171 -5.19 -4.92 13.80
CA GLY A 171 -6.40 -5.62 13.36
C GLY A 171 -7.66 -5.12 14.06
N LEU A 172 -7.61 -4.93 15.37
CA LEU A 172 -8.72 -4.36 16.14
C LEU A 172 -9.06 -2.94 15.69
N PHE A 173 -8.05 -2.13 15.38
CA PHE A 173 -8.27 -0.79 14.83
C PHE A 173 -8.97 -0.83 13.46
N CYS A 174 -8.57 -1.75 12.56
CA CYS A 174 -9.25 -1.94 11.28
C CYS A 174 -10.71 -2.40 11.46
N ILE A 175 -10.99 -3.31 12.41
CA ILE A 175 -12.35 -3.74 12.72
C ILE A 175 -13.19 -2.58 13.27
N ALA A 176 -12.65 -1.83 14.22
CA ALA A 176 -13.32 -0.67 14.79
C ALA A 176 -13.65 0.39 13.73
N TYR A 177 -12.69 0.66 12.83
CA TYR A 177 -12.93 1.54 11.70
C TYR A 177 -13.97 0.96 10.73
N GLY A 178 -13.93 -0.34 10.47
CA GLY A 178 -14.93 -1.04 9.65
C GLY A 178 -16.35 -0.89 10.19
N MET A 179 -16.54 -0.91 11.52
CA MET A 179 -17.82 -0.62 12.15
C MET A 179 -18.27 0.82 11.89
N VAL A 180 -17.37 1.80 12.04
CA VAL A 180 -17.67 3.20 11.73
C VAL A 180 -18.02 3.38 10.25
N PHE A 181 -17.24 2.75 9.36
CA PHE A 181 -17.50 2.77 7.92
C PHE A 181 -18.88 2.20 7.61
N MET A 182 -19.22 1.04 8.15
CA MET A 182 -20.51 0.38 7.95
C MET A 182 -21.69 1.23 8.41
N LEU A 183 -21.56 1.96 9.53
CA LEU A 183 -22.60 2.89 10.04
C LEU A 183 -22.80 4.12 9.14
N ARG A 184 -21.78 4.47 8.35
CA ARG A 184 -21.79 5.62 7.42
C ARG A 184 -22.00 5.20 5.97
N LEU A 185 -22.19 3.90 5.76
CA LEU A 185 -22.35 3.31 4.45
C LEU A 185 -23.63 3.84 3.79
N VAL A 186 -23.45 4.37 2.59
CA VAL A 186 -24.54 4.64 1.67
C VAL A 186 -24.48 3.57 0.59
N GLU A 187 -25.63 2.95 0.31
CA GLU A 187 -25.70 1.87 -0.67
C GLU A 187 -25.25 2.40 -2.05
N ASP A 188 -24.09 1.93 -2.50
CA ASP A 188 -23.61 2.16 -3.84
C ASP A 188 -24.01 0.96 -4.67
N SER A 189 -25.17 1.02 -5.29
CA SER A 189 -25.63 0.01 -6.25
C SER A 189 -24.56 -0.13 -7.33
N ALA A 190 -24.16 -1.37 -7.64
CA ALA A 190 -23.29 -1.63 -8.78
C ALA A 190 -23.84 -0.89 -9.99
N PRO A 191 -23.05 -0.13 -10.74
CA PRO A 191 -23.56 0.53 -11.93
C PRO A 191 -24.11 -0.56 -12.84
N ALA A 192 -25.35 -0.38 -13.31
CA ALA A 192 -25.86 -1.21 -14.40
C ALA A 192 -24.77 -1.25 -15.47
N ALA A 193 -24.35 -2.44 -15.88
CA ALA A 193 -23.23 -2.63 -16.80
C ALA A 193 -23.39 -1.61 -17.94
N LYS A 194 -22.53 -0.58 -17.97
CA LYS A 194 -22.54 0.35 -19.08
C LYS A 194 -22.33 -0.52 -20.31
N LYS A 195 -23.30 -0.53 -21.24
CA LYS A 195 -23.10 -1.11 -22.57
C LYS A 195 -21.71 -0.64 -23.00
N ALA A 196 -20.81 -1.60 -23.24
CA ALA A 196 -19.45 -1.31 -23.66
C ALA A 196 -19.51 -0.22 -24.71
N ALA A 197 -18.86 0.91 -24.46
CA ALA A 197 -18.74 1.94 -25.46
C ALA A 197 -18.24 1.23 -26.70
N LYS A 198 -18.90 1.43 -27.87
CA LYS A 198 -18.48 0.83 -29.13
C LYS A 198 -16.99 1.08 -29.26
N GLY A 199 -16.21 0.01 -29.10
CA GLY A 199 -14.76 0.13 -28.97
C GLY A 199 -14.21 0.84 -30.19
N VAL A 200 -13.18 1.65 -29.96
CA VAL A 200 -12.29 2.10 -31.03
C VAL A 200 -11.78 0.83 -31.70
N THR A 201 -12.20 0.58 -32.94
CA THR A 201 -11.81 -0.59 -33.71
C THR A 201 -10.41 -0.36 -34.24
N GLY A 202 -9.39 -0.76 -33.46
CA GLY A 202 -8.01 -0.78 -33.86
C GLY A 202 -7.08 -0.08 -32.85
N PHE A 203 -6.04 -0.78 -32.46
CA PHE A 203 -4.97 -0.19 -31.67
C PHE A 203 -3.99 0.53 -32.60
N ALA A 204 -3.35 1.61 -32.12
CA ALA A 204 -2.31 2.30 -32.86
C ALA A 204 -1.12 1.35 -33.17
N PRO A 205 -0.41 1.51 -34.30
CA PRO A 205 0.79 0.72 -34.59
C PRO A 205 1.78 0.78 -33.41
N GLY A 206 2.34 -0.36 -33.01
CA GLY A 206 3.30 -0.47 -31.91
C GLY A 206 2.70 -0.57 -30.51
N TRP A 207 1.38 -0.68 -30.36
CA TRP A 207 0.72 -0.78 -29.06
C TRP A 207 1.22 -1.97 -28.21
N GLN A 208 1.60 -3.12 -28.81
CA GLN A 208 2.13 -4.27 -28.08
C GLN A 208 3.45 -3.93 -27.38
N MET A 209 4.34 -3.19 -28.09
CA MET A 209 5.62 -2.76 -27.50
C MET A 209 5.41 -1.74 -26.40
N ALA A 210 4.48 -0.79 -26.58
CA ALA A 210 4.11 0.17 -25.54
C ALA A 210 3.52 -0.54 -24.31
N LEU A 211 2.61 -1.49 -24.52
CA LEU A 211 2.02 -2.30 -23.45
C LEU A 211 3.09 -3.12 -22.72
N GLY A 212 4.00 -3.78 -23.45
CA GLY A 212 5.10 -4.55 -22.88
C GLY A 212 6.04 -3.67 -22.02
N ALA A 213 6.42 -2.50 -22.52
CA ALA A 213 7.25 -1.53 -21.78
C ALA A 213 6.54 -1.04 -20.51
N MET A 214 5.23 -0.78 -20.61
CA MET A 214 4.41 -0.39 -19.46
C MET A 214 4.34 -1.51 -18.40
N LEU A 215 4.03 -2.75 -18.80
CA LEU A 215 3.97 -3.88 -17.88
C LEU A 215 5.30 -4.09 -17.16
N MET A 216 6.43 -3.99 -17.88
CA MET A 216 7.77 -4.08 -17.27
C MET A 216 8.03 -2.92 -16.29
N SER A 217 7.70 -1.69 -16.67
CA SER A 217 7.90 -0.52 -15.81
C SER A 217 7.05 -0.60 -14.55
N THR A 218 5.77 -1.00 -14.68
CA THR A 218 4.86 -1.15 -13.54
C THR A 218 5.29 -2.28 -12.62
N ALA A 219 5.68 -3.43 -13.19
CA ALA A 219 6.14 -4.57 -12.40
C ALA A 219 7.44 -4.26 -11.65
N SER A 220 8.42 -3.64 -12.32
CA SER A 220 9.68 -3.24 -11.66
C SER A 220 9.47 -2.15 -10.62
N GLY A 221 8.64 -1.14 -10.91
CA GLY A 221 8.30 -0.08 -9.96
C GLY A 221 7.58 -0.61 -8.73
N GLY A 222 6.59 -1.49 -8.92
CA GLY A 222 5.88 -2.15 -7.83
C GLY A 222 6.80 -3.04 -6.99
N PHE A 223 7.69 -3.79 -7.65
CA PHE A 223 8.68 -4.63 -6.96
C PHE A 223 9.64 -3.80 -6.10
N ILE A 224 10.25 -2.74 -6.66
CA ILE A 224 11.20 -1.90 -5.91
C ILE A 224 10.50 -1.15 -4.78
N PHE A 225 9.28 -0.63 -5.01
CA PHE A 225 8.48 0.01 -3.98
C PHE A 225 8.18 -0.95 -2.82
N GLY A 226 7.67 -2.14 -3.12
CA GLY A 226 7.36 -3.17 -2.13
C GLY A 226 8.61 -3.63 -1.37
N ALA A 227 9.69 -3.94 -2.07
CA ALA A 227 10.95 -4.37 -1.46
C ALA A 227 11.52 -3.29 -0.53
N MET A 228 11.61 -2.05 -0.99
CA MET A 228 12.20 -0.95 -0.21
C MET A 228 11.34 -0.59 1.00
N THR A 229 10.01 -0.48 0.84
CA THR A 229 9.13 -0.17 1.98
C THR A 229 9.08 -1.29 3.02
N PHE A 230 9.35 -2.53 2.59
CA PHE A 230 9.41 -3.67 3.49
C PHE A 230 10.75 -3.77 4.24
N VAL A 231 11.88 -3.58 3.54
CA VAL A 231 13.21 -3.85 4.09
C VAL A 231 13.79 -2.68 4.90
N VAL A 232 13.52 -1.43 4.49
CA VAL A 232 14.14 -0.23 5.09
C VAL A 232 13.96 -0.12 6.61
N PRO A 233 12.77 -0.44 7.21
CA PRO A 233 12.63 -0.35 8.67
C PRO A 233 13.62 -1.24 9.43
N ARG A 234 13.88 -2.45 8.92
CA ARG A 234 14.87 -3.34 9.52
C ARG A 234 16.29 -2.93 9.19
N TYR A 235 16.54 -2.46 7.98
CA TYR A 235 17.85 -1.99 7.57
C TYR A 235 18.32 -0.81 8.43
N PHE A 236 17.42 0.09 8.78
CA PHE A 236 17.71 1.18 9.71
C PHE A 236 18.05 0.70 11.13
N GLU A 237 17.41 -0.35 11.62
CA GLU A 237 17.72 -0.92 12.94
C GLU A 237 19.16 -1.43 13.04
N ILE A 238 19.70 -2.01 11.97
CA ILE A 238 21.04 -2.61 11.97
C ILE A 238 22.13 -1.65 11.49
N SER A 239 21.77 -0.62 10.71
CA SER A 239 22.77 0.22 10.02
C SER A 239 22.83 1.66 10.48
N LEU A 240 22.05 2.05 11.52
CA LEU A 240 22.06 3.38 12.12
C LEU A 240 22.49 3.38 13.61
N PRO A 241 23.49 2.57 14.04
CA PRO A 241 23.80 2.43 15.48
C PRO A 241 24.32 3.72 16.12
N ALA A 242 24.97 4.61 15.37
CA ALA A 242 25.43 5.91 15.89
C ALA A 242 24.28 6.93 16.04
N ILE A 243 23.14 6.71 15.37
CA ILE A 243 21.96 7.57 15.52
C ILE A 243 21.07 7.04 16.65
N SER A 244 20.70 5.77 16.61
CA SER A 244 19.88 5.15 17.65
C SER A 244 19.83 3.63 17.51
N THR A 245 19.78 2.95 18.67
CA THR A 245 19.50 1.52 18.79
C THR A 245 18.03 1.25 19.17
N SER A 246 17.23 2.29 19.37
CA SER A 246 15.80 2.17 19.71
C SER A 246 14.97 1.80 18.50
N VAL A 247 14.18 0.72 18.59
CA VAL A 247 13.25 0.24 17.56
C VAL A 247 12.22 1.33 17.21
N ALA A 248 11.76 2.10 18.21
CA ALA A 248 10.81 3.20 17.98
C ALA A 248 11.47 4.37 17.22
N VAL A 249 12.70 4.73 17.56
CA VAL A 249 13.43 5.83 16.90
C VAL A 249 13.77 5.45 15.45
N THR A 250 14.27 4.24 15.21
CA THR A 250 14.57 3.79 13.84
C THR A 250 13.29 3.66 13.00
N GLY A 251 12.16 3.28 13.62
CA GLY A 251 10.85 3.32 13.00
C GLY A 251 10.40 4.75 12.64
N LEU A 252 10.61 5.71 13.53
CA LEU A 252 10.35 7.14 13.26
C LEU A 252 11.20 7.65 12.09
N LEU A 253 12.48 7.29 12.03
CA LEU A 253 13.36 7.68 10.93
C LEU A 253 12.87 7.12 9.58
N ALA A 254 12.46 5.86 9.53
CA ALA A 254 11.87 5.26 8.34
C ALA A 254 10.55 5.99 7.94
N SER A 255 9.72 6.33 8.93
CA SER A 255 8.47 7.09 8.72
C SER A 255 8.73 8.47 8.14
N ILE A 256 9.76 9.17 8.63
CA ILE A 256 10.17 10.49 8.10
C ILE A 256 10.59 10.36 6.63
N VAL A 257 11.39 9.34 6.31
CA VAL A 257 11.83 9.08 4.94
C VAL A 257 10.62 8.83 4.02
N TYR A 258 9.68 7.98 4.41
CA TYR A 258 8.51 7.67 3.59
C TYR A 258 7.55 8.85 3.47
N ALA A 259 7.30 9.57 4.57
CA ALA A 259 6.47 10.76 4.55
C ALA A 259 7.06 11.84 3.63
N ALA A 260 8.34 12.14 3.74
CA ALA A 260 9.02 13.11 2.87
C ALA A 260 8.98 12.67 1.40
N ALA A 261 9.29 11.38 1.13
CA ALA A 261 9.23 10.81 -0.21
C ALA A 261 7.83 10.90 -0.85
N SER A 262 6.77 10.81 -0.05
CA SER A 262 5.39 10.91 -0.55
C SER A 262 5.10 12.23 -1.25
N PHE A 263 5.71 13.33 -0.80
CA PHE A 263 5.53 14.65 -1.43
C PHE A 263 6.25 14.78 -2.78
N THR A 264 7.23 13.92 -3.07
CA THR A 264 7.91 13.91 -4.37
C THR A 264 6.93 13.63 -5.51
N GLN A 265 5.86 12.87 -5.26
CA GLN A 265 4.84 12.59 -6.26
C GLN A 265 4.17 13.85 -6.80
N ILE A 266 4.01 14.90 -5.99
CA ILE A 266 3.48 16.19 -6.42
C ILE A 266 4.43 16.85 -7.42
N GLY A 267 5.74 16.85 -7.11
CA GLY A 267 6.77 17.41 -7.99
C GLY A 267 6.89 16.65 -9.31
N VAL A 268 6.88 15.31 -9.23
CA VAL A 268 6.94 14.47 -10.44
C VAL A 268 5.65 14.61 -11.26
N GLY A 269 4.47 14.66 -10.63
CA GLY A 269 3.22 14.94 -11.31
C GLY A 269 3.26 16.27 -12.08
N TRP A 270 3.75 17.33 -11.45
CA TRP A 270 3.96 18.62 -12.13
C TRP A 270 4.97 18.54 -13.29
N LEU A 271 5.99 17.69 -13.17
CA LEU A 271 7.04 17.53 -14.19
C LEU A 271 6.54 16.78 -15.42
N ILE A 272 5.76 15.71 -15.25
CA ILE A 272 5.23 14.93 -16.38
C ILE A 272 4.21 15.70 -17.24
N ASP A 273 3.59 16.75 -16.68
CA ASP A 273 2.74 17.66 -17.45
C ASP A 273 3.55 18.58 -18.42
N ARG A 274 4.87 18.66 -18.24
CA ARG A 274 5.77 19.60 -18.96
C ARG A 274 6.87 18.93 -19.75
N VAL A 275 7.28 17.75 -19.32
CA VAL A 275 8.38 16.98 -19.93
C VAL A 275 7.86 15.63 -20.37
N PRO A 276 8.19 15.12 -21.56
CA PRO A 276 7.74 13.82 -22.00
C PRO A 276 8.02 12.73 -20.96
N PRO A 277 7.00 11.92 -20.55
CA PRO A 277 7.08 10.96 -19.45
C PRO A 277 8.29 10.02 -19.53
N LYS A 278 8.74 9.66 -20.74
CA LYS A 278 9.91 8.79 -20.96
C LYS A 278 11.21 9.35 -20.37
N TYR A 279 11.43 10.67 -20.41
CA TYR A 279 12.63 11.28 -19.84
C TYR A 279 12.55 11.36 -18.33
N VAL A 280 11.36 11.63 -17.79
CA VAL A 280 11.11 11.64 -16.35
C VAL A 280 11.30 10.23 -15.79
N LEU A 281 10.72 9.20 -16.42
CA LEU A 281 10.89 7.80 -16.04
C LEU A 281 12.36 7.37 -16.06
N PHE A 282 13.10 7.73 -17.13
CA PHE A 282 14.53 7.43 -17.23
C PHE A 282 15.32 8.09 -16.08
N SER A 283 15.09 9.39 -15.82
CA SER A 283 15.79 10.12 -14.76
C SER A 283 15.47 9.54 -13.36
N VAL A 284 14.21 9.19 -13.12
CA VAL A 284 13.78 8.55 -11.87
C VAL A 284 14.44 7.18 -11.72
N GLY A 285 14.45 6.35 -12.77
CA GLY A 285 15.09 5.03 -12.73
C GLY A 285 16.61 5.11 -12.49
N VAL A 286 17.30 6.04 -13.16
CA VAL A 286 18.74 6.27 -12.91
C VAL A 286 18.98 6.72 -11.47
N GLY A 287 18.17 7.66 -10.96
CA GLY A 287 18.24 8.11 -9.57
C GLY A 287 18.04 6.97 -8.58
N GLN A 288 17.06 6.09 -8.81
CA GLN A 288 16.84 4.89 -7.97
C GLN A 288 18.11 4.03 -7.91
N VAL A 289 18.69 3.67 -9.06
CA VAL A 289 19.89 2.81 -9.11
C VAL A 289 21.06 3.45 -8.34
N ILE A 290 21.33 4.73 -8.59
CA ILE A 290 22.44 5.45 -7.94
C ILE A 290 22.25 5.52 -6.43
N PHE A 291 21.10 6.01 -5.95
CA PHE A 291 20.92 6.27 -4.53
C PHE A 291 20.63 5.02 -3.71
N VAL A 292 20.02 3.98 -4.28
CA VAL A 292 19.92 2.67 -3.62
C VAL A 292 21.32 2.03 -3.50
N ALA A 293 22.16 2.12 -4.54
CA ALA A 293 23.53 1.62 -4.47
C ALA A 293 24.37 2.40 -3.44
N LEU A 294 24.22 3.72 -3.35
CA LEU A 294 24.88 4.53 -2.32
C LEU A 294 24.40 4.14 -0.92
N ALA A 295 23.08 4.00 -0.72
CA ALA A 295 22.52 3.60 0.55
C ALA A 295 23.01 2.21 1.00
N ALA A 296 23.24 1.28 0.08
CA ALA A 296 23.76 -0.05 0.38
C ALA A 296 25.24 -0.04 0.88
N ASN A 297 25.97 1.05 0.64
CA ASN A 297 27.37 1.18 1.03
C ASN A 297 27.61 2.17 2.20
N PHE A 298 26.55 2.77 2.73
CA PHE A 298 26.64 3.74 3.80
C PHE A 298 26.03 3.22 5.10
N THR A 299 26.42 3.86 6.22
CA THR A 299 25.83 3.66 7.54
C THR A 299 25.43 5.02 8.13
N ASP A 300 24.66 4.99 9.21
CA ASP A 300 24.32 6.14 10.03
C ASP A 300 23.75 7.33 9.23
N TYR A 301 24.26 8.55 9.45
CA TYR A 301 23.73 9.75 8.79
C TYR A 301 23.85 9.70 7.27
N ALA A 302 24.95 9.15 6.74
CA ALA A 302 25.13 9.04 5.29
C ALA A 302 24.10 8.10 4.67
N LEU A 303 23.82 6.97 5.32
CA LEU A 303 22.75 6.05 4.93
C LEU A 303 21.38 6.73 5.00
N PHE A 304 21.08 7.43 6.11
CA PHE A 304 19.78 8.09 6.27
C PHE A 304 19.48 9.05 5.12
N PHE A 305 20.42 9.93 4.78
CA PHE A 305 20.24 10.90 3.68
C PHE A 305 20.22 10.23 2.30
N ALA A 306 21.07 9.23 2.06
CA ALA A 306 21.05 8.48 0.80
C ALA A 306 19.72 7.74 0.61
N MET A 307 19.19 7.13 1.67
CA MET A 307 17.90 6.43 1.67
C MET A 307 16.73 7.41 1.47
N LEU A 308 16.77 8.59 2.10
CA LEU A 308 15.75 9.63 1.87
C LEU A 308 15.66 9.99 0.39
N VAL A 309 16.80 10.23 -0.26
CA VAL A 309 16.82 10.56 -1.69
C VAL A 309 16.42 9.35 -2.54
N ALA A 310 16.88 8.14 -2.21
CA ALA A 310 16.47 6.92 -2.89
C ALA A 310 14.95 6.74 -2.88
N MET A 311 14.33 6.92 -1.71
CA MET A 311 12.88 6.78 -1.56
C MET A 311 12.09 7.90 -2.28
N CYS A 312 12.66 9.10 -2.41
CA CYS A 312 12.07 10.14 -3.25
C CYS A 312 11.95 9.68 -4.72
N PHE A 313 12.96 9.01 -5.26
CA PHE A 313 12.89 8.44 -6.61
C PHE A 313 11.94 7.24 -6.69
N VAL A 314 11.92 6.37 -5.67
CA VAL A 314 11.02 5.20 -5.63
C VAL A 314 9.55 5.65 -5.64
N PHE A 315 9.18 6.59 -4.76
CA PHE A 315 7.81 7.12 -4.70
C PHE A 315 7.47 7.98 -5.92
N GLY A 316 8.45 8.68 -6.47
CA GLY A 316 8.29 9.51 -7.67
C GLY A 316 7.94 8.73 -8.94
N GLN A 317 8.16 7.40 -8.97
CA GLN A 317 7.78 6.57 -10.11
C GLN A 317 6.27 6.34 -10.21
N ILE A 318 5.54 6.36 -9.08
CA ILE A 318 4.11 6.02 -9.02
C ILE A 318 3.26 6.87 -9.98
N PRO A 319 3.29 8.23 -9.92
CA PRO A 319 2.46 9.05 -10.80
C PRO A 319 2.80 8.91 -12.30
N ILE A 320 4.04 8.51 -12.64
CA ILE A 320 4.43 8.28 -14.03
C ILE A 320 3.68 7.07 -14.59
N THR A 321 3.65 5.98 -13.82
CA THR A 321 2.95 4.74 -14.18
C THR A 321 1.45 4.99 -14.34
N ASP A 322 0.83 5.69 -13.40
CA ASP A 322 -0.59 6.01 -13.42
C ASP A 322 -0.98 6.89 -14.63
N THR A 323 -0.12 7.85 -15.00
CA THR A 323 -0.36 8.73 -16.15
C THR A 323 -0.24 7.98 -17.49
N ILE A 324 0.65 7.00 -17.60
CA ILE A 324 0.79 6.20 -18.83
C ILE A 324 -0.39 5.24 -18.99
N LEU A 325 -1.02 4.81 -17.88
CA LEU A 325 -2.17 3.88 -17.86
C LEU A 325 -3.52 4.59 -18.08
N SER A 326 -3.62 5.89 -17.88
CA SER A 326 -4.84 6.70 -18.04
C SER A 326 -5.00 7.22 -19.48
#